data_c0e4729d47660b7096a4d7651dc2a0fe
#
_entry.id   c0e4729d47660b7096a4d7651dc2a0fe
#
_cell.length_a   1.000
_cell.length_b   1.000
_cell.length_c   1.000
_cell.angle_alpha   90.00
_cell.angle_beta   90.00
_cell.angle_gamma   90.00
#
_symmetry.space_group_name_H-M   'P 1'
#
loop_
_entity.id
_entity.type
_entity.pdbx_description
1 polymer ?
#
loop_
_entity_poly.entity_id
_entity_poly.type
_entity_poly.pdbx_seq_one_letter_code
_entity_poly.pdbx_strand_id
1 'polypeptide(L)'
;MGGVAAALSSLRPMPERPRLLVLNQYYWPGVEATANLLTELCEALAATHEVTVITGAARGLPRRQVRNGVTVVRVRSTTFDRSHLFRRGVNYTTYLLGLIWRAMVSKRPDLVVSMTDPPFIGSIARVVAARFRTPLLIILQDVFPEIAIKLGRLKSPAAARLLRLLIDPSLRAADRVVVIGETMKRRVEAKGVSPERVRVIPNWGDAASVAPMGHDNDWARRHKLAKRFVVMHSGNIGHAQNLDALVRATTFLRDVDDLAVVIIGSGARRSELVALARLLKADKVEILPYQDRAILSQSLSTADIHVVGLARGLAGYVVPSRVYGILAAGRPVIAATDPESETAQLVAKVGCGVLVPPGNPFALSAAMRAAHDGEYDLAEMGRRARAFAESESDRTIAVQRYRDVLHELEGAGARH
;
A
#
# COMPACT_ATOMS: atom_id res chain seq x y z
N MET A 1 54.55 15.74 -22.54
CA MET A 1 53.79 14.76 -21.75
C MET A 1 53.37 15.25 -20.34
N GLY A 2 53.32 16.55 -20.07
CA GLY A 2 53.04 17.13 -18.74
C GLY A 2 51.61 17.67 -18.55
N GLY A 3 50.77 17.71 -19.56
CA GLY A 3 49.47 18.39 -19.48
C GLY A 3 48.27 17.54 -19.08
N VAL A 4 48.34 16.20 -19.23
CA VAL A 4 47.22 15.30 -18.96
C VAL A 4 47.15 14.85 -17.49
N ALA A 5 48.29 14.82 -16.81
CA ALA A 5 48.37 14.45 -15.38
C ALA A 5 47.82 15.54 -14.44
N ALA A 6 47.92 16.82 -14.84
CA ALA A 6 47.39 17.93 -14.02
C ALA A 6 45.87 18.10 -14.08
N ALA A 7 45.20 17.63 -15.16
CA ALA A 7 43.77 17.70 -15.31
C ALA A 7 43.00 16.64 -14.52
N LEU A 8 43.63 15.53 -14.12
CA LEU A 8 43.03 14.45 -13.33
C LEU A 8 43.10 14.71 -11.81
N SER A 9 43.91 15.65 -11.33
CA SER A 9 44.01 15.98 -9.90
C SER A 9 42.97 17.00 -9.41
N SER A 10 42.17 17.58 -10.29
CA SER A 10 41.13 18.58 -9.94
C SER A 10 39.72 18.02 -9.86
N LEU A 11 39.52 16.71 -10.05
CA LEU A 11 38.25 16.08 -9.77
C LEU A 11 38.07 16.02 -8.24
N ARG A 12 37.36 17.02 -7.68
CA ARG A 12 36.85 16.91 -6.30
C ARG A 12 36.11 15.56 -6.19
N PRO A 13 36.42 14.74 -5.15
CA PRO A 13 35.65 13.53 -4.93
C PRO A 13 34.19 13.91 -4.88
N MET A 14 33.35 13.26 -5.70
CA MET A 14 31.91 13.45 -5.64
C MET A 14 31.49 13.24 -4.18
N PRO A 15 30.68 14.13 -3.59
CA PRO A 15 30.23 13.97 -2.21
C PRO A 15 29.68 12.56 -2.03
N GLU A 16 30.14 11.83 -1.01
CA GLU A 16 29.61 10.50 -0.71
C GLU A 16 28.10 10.61 -0.54
N ARG A 17 27.35 9.82 -1.30
CA ARG A 17 25.88 9.81 -1.20
C ARG A 17 25.48 9.33 0.19
N PRO A 18 24.54 9.97 0.88
CA PRO A 18 24.03 9.50 2.16
C PRO A 18 23.56 8.06 2.09
N ARG A 19 23.85 7.27 3.12
CA ARG A 19 23.51 5.83 3.19
C ARG A 19 22.18 5.63 3.88
N LEU A 20 21.20 5.12 3.15
CA LEU A 20 19.90 4.71 3.69
C LEU A 20 19.89 3.21 3.98
N LEU A 21 19.59 2.83 5.22
CA LEU A 21 19.30 1.45 5.60
C LEU A 21 17.79 1.27 5.76
N VAL A 22 17.19 0.54 4.84
CA VAL A 22 15.74 0.31 4.79
C VAL A 22 15.43 -1.09 5.30
N LEU A 23 14.52 -1.20 6.26
CA LEU A 23 14.11 -2.45 6.90
C LEU A 23 12.64 -2.73 6.60
N ASN A 24 12.36 -3.80 5.85
CA ASN A 24 10.99 -4.30 5.62
C ASN A 24 11.01 -5.74 5.15
N GLN A 25 10.03 -6.55 5.60
CA GLN A 25 9.97 -7.97 5.22
C GLN A 25 9.60 -8.15 3.75
N TYR A 26 8.72 -7.31 3.22
CA TYR A 26 8.23 -7.38 1.85
C TYR A 26 8.92 -6.35 0.97
N TYR A 27 9.51 -6.83 -0.11
CA TYR A 27 10.19 -6.05 -1.12
C TYR A 27 10.09 -6.79 -2.45
N TRP A 28 10.60 -6.24 -3.54
CA TRP A 28 10.64 -6.92 -4.82
C TRP A 28 11.18 -8.37 -4.71
N PRO A 29 10.57 -9.37 -5.36
CA PRO A 29 9.44 -9.37 -6.31
C PRO A 29 8.06 -9.59 -5.64
N GLY A 30 7.86 -9.16 -4.41
CA GLY A 30 6.57 -9.29 -3.72
C GLY A 30 5.44 -8.63 -4.50
N VAL A 31 4.26 -9.23 -4.43
CA VAL A 31 3.03 -8.72 -5.07
C VAL A 31 2.18 -7.87 -4.12
N GLU A 32 2.60 -7.80 -2.87
CA GLU A 32 1.93 -6.99 -1.85
C GLU A 32 2.05 -5.49 -2.20
N ALA A 33 0.99 -4.71 -1.95
CA ALA A 33 0.98 -3.28 -2.24
C ALA A 33 2.14 -2.55 -1.55
N THR A 34 2.44 -2.88 -0.29
CA THR A 34 3.56 -2.33 0.48
C THR A 34 4.91 -2.66 -0.13
N ALA A 35 5.08 -3.87 -0.69
CA ALA A 35 6.30 -4.28 -1.38
C ALA A 35 6.53 -3.43 -2.64
N ASN A 36 5.49 -3.20 -3.43
CA ASN A 36 5.58 -2.40 -4.66
C ASN A 36 5.90 -0.94 -4.34
N LEU A 37 5.17 -0.33 -3.41
CA LEU A 37 5.39 1.07 -2.99
C LEU A 37 6.82 1.27 -2.45
N LEU A 38 7.29 0.37 -1.59
CA LEU A 38 8.65 0.47 -1.04
C LEU A 38 9.71 0.26 -2.13
N THR A 39 9.47 -0.64 -3.08
CA THR A 39 10.40 -0.86 -4.19
C THR A 39 10.51 0.39 -5.05
N GLU A 40 9.40 0.99 -5.45
CA GLU A 40 9.36 2.20 -6.25
C GLU A 40 10.03 3.39 -5.52
N LEU A 41 9.77 3.53 -4.22
CA LEU A 41 10.40 4.56 -3.40
C LEU A 41 11.92 4.38 -3.33
N CYS A 42 12.39 3.18 -2.98
CA CYS A 42 13.82 2.91 -2.84
C CYS A 42 14.58 3.08 -4.16
N GLU A 43 14.01 2.62 -5.27
CA GLU A 43 14.60 2.78 -6.60
C GLU A 43 14.69 4.26 -7.01
N ALA A 44 13.68 5.07 -6.69
CA ALA A 44 13.70 6.50 -6.95
C ALA A 44 14.69 7.25 -6.05
N LEU A 45 14.87 6.82 -4.78
CA LEU A 45 15.83 7.39 -3.85
C LEU A 45 17.29 6.99 -4.19
N ALA A 46 17.51 5.86 -4.87
CA ALA A 46 18.83 5.42 -5.29
C ALA A 46 19.53 6.40 -6.26
N ALA A 47 18.81 7.34 -6.85
CA ALA A 47 19.39 8.42 -7.63
C ALA A 47 20.24 9.38 -6.78
N THR A 48 19.88 9.58 -5.50
CA THR A 48 20.51 10.55 -4.59
C THR A 48 21.19 9.91 -3.38
N HIS A 49 20.86 8.65 -3.05
CA HIS A 49 21.33 7.95 -1.86
C HIS A 49 21.95 6.58 -2.19
N GLU A 50 22.84 6.07 -1.34
CA GLU A 50 23.26 4.67 -1.31
C GLU A 50 22.23 3.86 -0.55
N VAL A 51 21.24 3.28 -1.25
CA VAL A 51 20.13 2.58 -0.62
C VAL A 51 20.45 1.10 -0.42
N THR A 52 20.39 0.62 0.82
CA THR A 52 20.45 -0.80 1.17
C THR A 52 19.14 -1.23 1.82
N VAL A 53 18.46 -2.21 1.22
CA VAL A 53 17.22 -2.80 1.76
C VAL A 53 17.53 -4.16 2.36
N ILE A 54 17.19 -4.37 3.66
CA ILE A 54 17.20 -5.69 4.28
C ILE A 54 15.77 -6.23 4.30
N THR A 55 15.55 -7.35 3.60
CA THR A 55 14.22 -7.91 3.36
C THR A 55 14.18 -9.42 3.59
N GLY A 56 12.99 -10.01 3.56
CA GLY A 56 12.79 -11.44 3.68
C GLY A 56 13.32 -12.22 2.46
N ALA A 57 13.54 -13.52 2.67
CA ALA A 57 13.93 -14.42 1.59
C ALA A 57 12.85 -14.50 0.51
N ALA A 58 13.28 -14.56 -0.74
CA ALA A 58 12.43 -14.82 -1.89
C ALA A 58 12.95 -16.04 -2.65
N ARG A 59 12.06 -16.98 -2.98
CA ARG A 59 12.42 -18.26 -3.60
C ARG A 59 13.10 -18.02 -4.96
N GLY A 60 14.22 -18.68 -5.19
CA GLY A 60 14.96 -18.60 -6.46
C GLY A 60 15.82 -17.36 -6.64
N LEU A 61 15.86 -16.44 -5.65
CA LEU A 61 16.66 -15.21 -5.75
C LEU A 61 17.89 -15.26 -4.85
N PRO A 62 18.99 -14.57 -5.27
CA PRO A 62 20.23 -14.51 -4.51
C PRO A 62 20.04 -13.73 -3.21
N ARG A 63 20.86 -14.04 -2.19
CA ARG A 63 20.84 -13.35 -0.90
C ARG A 63 21.23 -11.88 -0.99
N ARG A 64 22.07 -11.53 -1.94
CA ARG A 64 22.50 -10.16 -2.21
C ARG A 64 22.48 -9.92 -3.70
N GLN A 65 21.86 -8.82 -4.11
CA GLN A 65 21.86 -8.34 -5.49
C GLN A 65 21.74 -6.83 -5.52
N VAL A 66 22.14 -6.22 -6.61
CA VAL A 66 21.83 -4.82 -6.91
C VAL A 66 20.73 -4.80 -7.96
N ARG A 67 19.72 -3.98 -7.75
CA ARG A 67 18.60 -3.80 -8.67
C ARG A 67 18.24 -2.30 -8.73
N ASN A 68 18.27 -1.72 -9.91
CA ASN A 68 17.98 -0.31 -10.16
C ASN A 68 18.66 0.63 -9.14
N GLY A 69 19.97 0.39 -8.87
CA GLY A 69 20.76 1.18 -7.91
C GLY A 69 20.59 0.80 -6.44
N VAL A 70 19.61 -0.06 -6.09
CA VAL A 70 19.35 -0.50 -4.72
C VAL A 70 20.08 -1.80 -4.40
N THR A 71 20.87 -1.83 -3.31
CA THR A 71 21.42 -3.06 -2.76
C THR A 71 20.37 -3.80 -1.95
N VAL A 72 19.90 -4.94 -2.46
CA VAL A 72 18.91 -5.80 -1.79
C VAL A 72 19.61 -6.93 -1.06
N VAL A 73 19.42 -7.02 0.24
CA VAL A 73 19.97 -8.06 1.12
C VAL A 73 18.83 -8.88 1.70
N ARG A 74 18.75 -10.17 1.31
CA ARG A 74 17.71 -11.09 1.78
C ARG A 74 18.22 -11.90 2.95
N VAL A 75 17.51 -11.79 4.08
CA VAL A 75 17.81 -12.60 5.27
C VAL A 75 17.06 -13.94 5.21
N ARG A 76 17.68 -14.98 5.74
CA ARG A 76 17.03 -16.28 5.86
C ARG A 76 15.83 -16.16 6.80
N SER A 77 14.67 -16.57 6.30
CA SER A 77 13.47 -16.77 7.11
C SER A 77 12.84 -18.09 6.69
N THR A 78 12.12 -18.73 7.59
CA THR A 78 11.28 -19.86 7.21
C THR A 78 10.17 -19.34 6.28
N THR A 79 9.83 -20.14 5.26
CA THR A 79 8.78 -19.82 4.28
C THR A 79 7.60 -20.78 4.41
N PHE A 80 7.20 -21.08 5.65
CA PHE A 80 6.03 -21.92 5.90
C PHE A 80 4.76 -21.28 5.36
N ASP A 81 3.80 -22.11 4.99
CA ASP A 81 2.48 -21.68 4.58
C ASP A 81 1.87 -20.73 5.64
N ARG A 82 1.39 -19.58 5.17
CA ARG A 82 0.83 -18.51 6.00
C ARG A 82 -0.60 -18.78 6.49
N SER A 83 -1.17 -19.92 6.16
CA SER A 83 -2.53 -20.32 6.57
C SER A 83 -2.67 -20.48 8.09
N HIS A 84 -1.59 -20.92 8.77
CA HIS A 84 -1.57 -21.15 10.23
C HIS A 84 -0.85 -20.04 10.98
N LEU A 85 -1.49 -19.48 12.01
CA LEU A 85 -0.95 -18.41 12.84
C LEU A 85 0.42 -18.74 13.48
N PHE A 86 0.60 -19.99 13.95
CA PHE A 86 1.87 -20.44 14.54
C PHE A 86 3.01 -20.41 13.51
N ARG A 87 2.80 -20.97 12.33
CA ARG A 87 3.80 -20.97 11.22
C ARG A 87 4.15 -19.56 10.78
N ARG A 88 3.16 -18.67 10.76
CA ARG A 88 3.36 -17.25 10.48
C ARG A 88 4.21 -16.57 11.56
N GLY A 89 3.99 -16.92 12.84
CA GLY A 89 4.82 -16.47 13.95
C GLY A 89 6.28 -16.90 13.82
N VAL A 90 6.52 -18.17 13.48
CA VAL A 90 7.88 -18.70 13.24
C VAL A 90 8.57 -17.97 12.08
N ASN A 91 7.85 -17.73 10.98
CA ASN A 91 8.40 -16.96 9.85
C ASN A 91 8.80 -15.53 10.26
N TYR A 92 7.99 -14.88 11.07
CA TYR A 92 8.32 -13.54 11.58
C TYR A 92 9.52 -13.56 12.51
N THR A 93 9.57 -14.50 13.46
CA THR A 93 10.67 -14.58 14.43
C THR A 93 12.01 -14.86 13.71
N THR A 94 12.05 -15.83 12.81
CA THR A 94 13.28 -16.17 12.07
C THR A 94 13.73 -15.02 11.18
N TYR A 95 12.78 -14.30 10.55
CA TYR A 95 13.09 -13.10 9.79
C TYR A 95 13.68 -12.01 10.69
N LEU A 96 13.04 -11.71 11.84
CA LEU A 96 13.49 -10.64 12.73
C LEU A 96 14.87 -10.89 13.30
N LEU A 97 15.20 -12.12 13.68
CA LEU A 97 16.54 -12.49 14.16
C LEU A 97 17.60 -12.30 13.06
N GLY A 98 17.29 -12.76 11.84
CA GLY A 98 18.19 -12.56 10.69
C GLY A 98 18.36 -11.08 10.32
N LEU A 99 17.28 -10.30 10.41
CA LEU A 99 17.28 -8.86 10.17
C LEU A 99 18.17 -8.14 11.19
N ILE A 100 17.98 -8.40 12.50
CA ILE A 100 18.79 -7.77 13.58
C ILE A 100 20.26 -8.04 13.31
N TRP A 101 20.64 -9.30 13.16
CA TRP A 101 22.04 -9.66 12.89
C TRP A 101 22.60 -8.92 11.69
N ARG A 102 21.86 -8.95 10.56
CA ARG A 102 22.33 -8.34 9.32
C ARG A 102 22.41 -6.82 9.40
N ALA A 103 21.45 -6.18 10.07
CA ALA A 103 21.45 -4.74 10.29
C ALA A 103 22.62 -4.30 11.19
N MET A 104 22.88 -5.03 12.27
CA MET A 104 23.95 -4.69 13.24
C MET A 104 25.35 -4.82 12.67
N VAL A 105 25.57 -5.68 11.67
CA VAL A 105 26.88 -5.84 10.98
C VAL A 105 26.96 -5.06 9.67
N SER A 106 25.95 -4.24 9.34
CA SER A 106 25.99 -3.38 8.15
C SER A 106 26.97 -2.22 8.33
N LYS A 107 27.37 -1.60 7.23
CA LYS A 107 28.06 -0.31 7.30
C LYS A 107 27.16 0.70 8.02
N ARG A 108 27.77 1.62 8.79
CA ARG A 108 27.02 2.67 9.46
C ARG A 108 26.13 3.41 8.46
N PRO A 109 24.81 3.41 8.63
CA PRO A 109 23.91 4.22 7.83
C PRO A 109 23.89 5.66 8.33
N ASP A 110 23.55 6.59 7.46
CA ASP A 110 23.30 7.98 7.83
C ASP A 110 21.83 8.16 8.27
N LEU A 111 20.94 7.24 7.82
CA LEU A 111 19.54 7.21 8.20
C LEU A 111 18.97 5.77 8.14
N VAL A 112 18.15 5.42 9.14
CA VAL A 112 17.39 4.16 9.19
C VAL A 112 15.94 4.42 8.83
N VAL A 113 15.41 3.64 7.89
CA VAL A 113 14.01 3.71 7.45
C VAL A 113 13.35 2.35 7.71
N SER A 114 12.14 2.33 8.25
CA SER A 114 11.34 1.11 8.32
C SER A 114 9.91 1.36 7.87
N MET A 115 9.27 0.34 7.30
CA MET A 115 7.81 0.31 7.16
C MET A 115 7.17 -0.47 8.33
N THR A 116 6.03 -1.12 8.10
CA THR A 116 5.23 -1.79 9.13
C THR A 116 5.17 -3.31 9.04
N ASP A 117 5.89 -3.92 8.10
CA ASP A 117 5.90 -5.37 7.92
C ASP A 117 7.25 -6.01 8.32
N PRO A 118 7.24 -6.87 9.35
CA PRO A 118 6.15 -7.19 10.28
C PRO A 118 5.94 -6.09 11.33
N PRO A 119 4.84 -6.11 12.10
CA PRO A 119 4.47 -5.02 13.03
C PRO A 119 5.55 -4.59 14.04
N PHE A 120 6.50 -5.45 14.36
CA PHE A 120 7.61 -5.16 15.30
C PHE A 120 8.86 -4.56 14.64
N ILE A 121 8.86 -4.39 13.32
CA ILE A 121 10.06 -3.95 12.60
C ILE A 121 10.51 -2.55 13.03
N GLY A 122 9.57 -1.67 13.37
CA GLY A 122 9.88 -0.34 13.93
C GLY A 122 10.68 -0.40 15.23
N SER A 123 10.37 -1.37 16.09
CA SER A 123 11.12 -1.57 17.35
C SER A 123 12.56 -2.02 17.10
N ILE A 124 12.76 -2.86 16.10
CA ILE A 124 14.11 -3.26 15.67
C ILE A 124 14.83 -2.08 15.02
N ALA A 125 14.16 -1.35 14.14
CA ALA A 125 14.72 -0.16 13.49
C ALA A 125 15.20 0.88 14.53
N ARG A 126 14.43 1.07 15.62
CA ARG A 126 14.82 1.90 16.77
C ARG A 126 16.13 1.43 17.41
N VAL A 127 16.28 0.12 17.65
CA VAL A 127 17.52 -0.45 18.23
C VAL A 127 18.71 -0.24 17.29
N VAL A 128 18.50 -0.45 15.98
CA VAL A 128 19.54 -0.24 14.96
C VAL A 128 19.94 1.23 14.87
N ALA A 129 18.97 2.14 14.81
CA ALA A 129 19.20 3.58 14.78
C ALA A 129 19.96 4.07 16.03
N ALA A 130 19.56 3.62 17.23
CA ALA A 130 20.26 3.92 18.47
C ALA A 130 21.70 3.38 18.48
N ARG A 131 21.97 2.16 17.95
CA ARG A 131 23.30 1.57 17.85
C ARG A 131 24.25 2.40 17.01
N PHE A 132 23.75 2.95 15.92
CA PHE A 132 24.53 3.76 14.98
C PHE A 132 24.48 5.26 15.27
N ARG A 133 23.62 5.67 16.21
CA ARG A 133 23.33 7.08 16.52
C ARG A 133 22.93 7.85 15.26
N THR A 134 21.95 7.32 14.55
CA THR A 134 21.43 7.90 13.31
C THR A 134 19.93 8.15 13.43
N PRO A 135 19.37 9.11 12.68
CA PRO A 135 17.94 9.36 12.67
C PRO A 135 17.13 8.14 12.24
N LEU A 136 15.87 8.05 12.71
CA LEU A 136 14.90 7.01 12.42
C LEU A 136 13.67 7.60 11.74
N LEU A 137 13.36 7.11 10.54
CA LEU A 137 12.10 7.35 9.84
C LEU A 137 11.24 6.09 9.86
N ILE A 138 10.00 6.20 10.34
CA ILE A 138 9.01 5.12 10.26
C ILE A 138 7.92 5.50 9.27
N ILE A 139 7.66 4.63 8.28
CA ILE A 139 6.58 4.79 7.29
C ILE A 139 5.45 3.84 7.67
N LEU A 140 4.33 4.39 8.14
CA LEU A 140 3.17 3.61 8.54
C LEU A 140 2.23 3.38 7.38
N GLN A 141 1.96 2.09 7.09
CA GLN A 141 0.89 1.68 6.17
C GLN A 141 -0.34 1.19 6.94
N ASP A 142 -0.12 0.62 8.13
CA ASP A 142 -1.16 0.09 9.02
C ASP A 142 -0.87 0.49 10.46
N VAL A 143 -1.90 0.84 11.24
CA VAL A 143 -1.77 1.13 12.68
C VAL A 143 -1.99 -0.14 13.49
N PHE A 144 -0.89 -0.73 13.95
CA PHE A 144 -0.90 -1.96 14.74
C PHE A 144 -0.71 -1.64 16.24
N PRO A 145 -1.30 -2.40 17.18
CA PRO A 145 -2.13 -3.59 17.01
C PRO A 145 -3.62 -3.30 16.71
N GLU A 146 -4.03 -2.05 16.63
CA GLU A 146 -5.43 -1.63 16.55
C GLU A 146 -6.18 -2.25 15.38
N ILE A 147 -5.55 -2.33 14.20
CA ILE A 147 -6.17 -2.99 13.04
C ILE A 147 -6.52 -4.45 13.33
N ALA A 148 -5.64 -5.20 14.03
CA ALA A 148 -5.91 -6.60 14.39
C ALA A 148 -7.02 -6.74 15.43
N ILE A 149 -7.14 -5.79 16.36
CA ILE A 149 -8.22 -5.72 17.35
C ILE A 149 -9.54 -5.44 16.65
N LYS A 150 -9.60 -4.42 15.79
CA LYS A 150 -10.81 -4.01 15.06
C LYS A 150 -11.31 -5.11 14.12
N LEU A 151 -10.41 -5.87 13.51
CA LEU A 151 -10.75 -7.03 12.68
C LEU A 151 -11.11 -8.29 13.51
N GLY A 152 -11.16 -8.20 14.85
CA GLY A 152 -11.48 -9.33 15.73
C GLY A 152 -10.43 -10.46 15.73
N ARG A 153 -9.23 -10.20 15.18
CA ARG A 153 -8.14 -11.18 15.10
C ARG A 153 -7.28 -11.22 16.37
N LEU A 154 -7.27 -10.14 17.12
CA LEU A 154 -6.62 -10.02 18.42
C LEU A 154 -7.71 -9.76 19.48
N LYS A 155 -8.14 -10.84 20.16
CA LYS A 155 -9.24 -10.79 21.14
C LYS A 155 -8.77 -10.57 22.58
N SER A 156 -7.50 -10.90 22.90
CA SER A 156 -6.96 -10.78 24.24
C SER A 156 -6.55 -9.34 24.55
N PRO A 157 -7.16 -8.68 25.56
CA PRO A 157 -6.74 -7.34 25.99
C PRO A 157 -5.32 -7.30 26.51
N ALA A 158 -4.87 -8.36 27.21
CA ALA A 158 -3.51 -8.47 27.73
C ALA A 158 -2.50 -8.53 26.58
N ALA A 159 -2.76 -9.35 25.54
CA ALA A 159 -1.91 -9.42 24.37
C ALA A 159 -1.90 -8.08 23.61
N ALA A 160 -3.03 -7.40 23.47
CA ALA A 160 -3.11 -6.07 22.86
C ALA A 160 -2.26 -5.04 23.64
N ARG A 161 -2.33 -5.07 24.98
CA ARG A 161 -1.52 -4.18 25.82
C ARG A 161 -0.02 -4.47 25.67
N LEU A 162 0.37 -5.75 25.67
CA LEU A 162 1.77 -6.14 25.45
C LEU A 162 2.27 -5.67 24.08
N LEU A 163 1.48 -5.84 23.04
CA LEU A 163 1.86 -5.39 21.70
C LEU A 163 2.03 -3.88 21.62
N ARG A 164 1.15 -3.09 22.26
CA ARG A 164 1.32 -1.63 22.36
C ARG A 164 2.61 -1.27 23.09
N LEU A 165 2.91 -1.93 24.22
CA LEU A 165 4.15 -1.70 24.97
C LEU A 165 5.41 -1.98 24.14
N LEU A 166 5.33 -2.90 23.18
CA LEU A 166 6.45 -3.23 22.29
C LEU A 166 6.54 -2.31 21.07
N ILE A 167 5.41 -1.86 20.50
CA ILE A 167 5.36 -1.15 19.22
C ILE A 167 5.36 0.37 19.43
N ASP A 168 4.51 0.91 20.32
CA ASP A 168 4.31 2.35 20.47
C ASP A 168 5.59 3.13 20.86
N PRO A 169 6.51 2.58 21.66
CA PRO A 169 7.77 3.26 21.96
C PRO A 169 8.65 3.52 20.73
N SER A 170 8.55 2.70 19.69
CA SER A 170 9.31 2.94 18.44
C SER A 170 8.76 4.13 17.68
N LEU A 171 7.43 4.31 17.66
CA LEU A 171 6.78 5.45 17.03
C LEU A 171 7.12 6.76 17.74
N ARG A 172 7.07 6.75 19.09
CA ARG A 172 7.40 7.94 19.92
C ARG A 172 8.88 8.33 19.82
N ALA A 173 9.76 7.36 19.62
CA ALA A 173 11.20 7.58 19.51
C ALA A 173 11.66 7.92 18.08
N ALA A 174 10.83 7.73 17.07
CA ALA A 174 11.17 8.07 15.70
C ALA A 174 11.34 9.59 15.52
N ASP A 175 12.35 10.00 14.78
CA ASP A 175 12.58 11.41 14.45
C ASP A 175 11.53 11.95 13.51
N ARG A 176 11.05 11.09 12.59
CA ARG A 176 9.85 11.34 11.78
C ARG A 176 9.01 10.07 11.64
N VAL A 177 7.70 10.27 11.60
CA VAL A 177 6.73 9.23 11.27
C VAL A 177 5.94 9.71 10.06
N VAL A 178 6.02 8.99 8.95
CA VAL A 178 5.19 9.24 7.78
C VAL A 178 3.95 8.37 7.88
N VAL A 179 2.80 8.99 7.74
CA VAL A 179 1.47 8.36 7.68
C VAL A 179 0.80 8.67 6.35
N ILE A 180 -0.16 7.84 5.95
CA ILE A 180 -0.74 7.88 4.61
C ILE A 180 -2.08 8.63 4.54
N GLY A 181 -2.48 9.32 5.62
CA GLY A 181 -3.68 10.12 5.67
C GLY A 181 -3.86 10.88 6.99
N GLU A 182 -4.73 11.90 6.98
CA GLU A 182 -4.97 12.76 8.13
C GLU A 182 -5.66 12.03 9.29
N THR A 183 -6.55 11.08 8.98
CA THR A 183 -7.20 10.27 10.03
C THR A 183 -6.19 9.33 10.68
N MET A 184 -5.26 8.77 9.89
CA MET A 184 -4.16 7.98 10.43
C MET A 184 -3.22 8.85 11.29
N LYS A 185 -2.94 10.09 10.91
CA LYS A 185 -2.17 11.06 11.71
C LYS A 185 -2.78 11.21 13.10
N ARG A 186 -4.07 11.51 13.18
CA ARG A 186 -4.78 11.60 14.47
C ARG A 186 -4.68 10.33 15.33
N ARG A 187 -4.71 9.13 14.69
CA ARG A 187 -4.53 7.86 15.39
C ARG A 187 -3.12 7.70 15.98
N VAL A 188 -2.11 8.17 15.25
CA VAL A 188 -0.70 8.09 15.67
C VAL A 188 -0.40 9.12 16.77
N GLU A 189 -0.93 10.32 16.65
CA GLU A 189 -0.84 11.36 17.69
C GLU A 189 -1.48 10.88 19.00
N ALA A 190 -2.62 10.19 18.93
CA ALA A 190 -3.28 9.59 20.09
C ALA A 190 -2.44 8.48 20.76
N LYS A 191 -1.41 7.94 20.09
CA LYS A 191 -0.41 7.05 20.68
C LYS A 191 0.76 7.79 21.36
N GLY A 192 0.72 9.12 21.41
CA GLY A 192 1.72 9.96 22.05
C GLY A 192 2.91 10.33 21.14
N VAL A 193 2.73 10.26 19.84
CA VAL A 193 3.70 10.82 18.87
C VAL A 193 3.42 12.32 18.73
N SER A 194 4.47 13.13 18.86
CA SER A 194 4.38 14.59 18.75
C SER A 194 3.97 15.01 17.33
N PRO A 195 2.98 15.93 17.16
CA PRO A 195 2.44 16.32 15.86
C PRO A 195 3.50 16.84 14.88
N GLU A 196 4.51 17.55 15.36
CA GLU A 196 5.62 18.07 14.56
C GLU A 196 6.53 16.98 13.97
N ARG A 197 6.48 15.76 14.50
CA ARG A 197 7.21 14.59 13.97
C ARG A 197 6.40 13.81 12.95
N VAL A 198 5.09 14.06 12.84
CA VAL A 198 4.24 13.34 11.89
C VAL A 198 4.16 14.10 10.57
N ARG A 199 4.38 13.39 9.46
CA ARG A 199 4.20 13.90 8.10
C ARG A 199 3.15 13.07 7.39
N VAL A 200 2.25 13.72 6.67
CA VAL A 200 1.25 13.02 5.85
C VAL A 200 1.75 12.97 4.41
N ILE A 201 2.06 11.76 3.95
CA ILE A 201 2.41 11.48 2.56
C ILE A 201 1.50 10.34 2.11
N PRO A 202 0.41 10.62 1.39
CA PRO A 202 -0.47 9.60 0.86
C PRO A 202 0.27 8.60 -0.03
N ASN A 203 -0.23 7.38 -0.11
CA ASN A 203 0.21 6.44 -1.14
C ASN A 203 -0.10 7.04 -2.52
N TRP A 204 0.49 6.50 -3.56
CA TRP A 204 0.45 7.05 -4.90
C TRP A 204 -0.02 6.03 -5.92
N GLY A 205 -0.46 6.53 -7.08
CA GLY A 205 -0.59 5.80 -8.32
C GLY A 205 0.64 6.00 -9.20
N ASP A 206 0.80 5.14 -10.16
CA ASP A 206 1.78 5.32 -11.24
C ASP A 206 1.01 5.76 -12.49
N ALA A 207 0.72 7.06 -12.58
CA ALA A 207 -0.05 7.64 -13.67
C ALA A 207 0.67 7.53 -15.02
N ALA A 208 1.99 7.32 -15.02
CA ALA A 208 2.76 7.05 -16.21
C ALA A 208 2.60 5.61 -16.72
N SER A 209 2.53 4.64 -15.80
CA SER A 209 2.38 3.22 -16.15
C SER A 209 0.93 2.79 -16.33
N VAL A 210 -0.01 3.42 -15.62
CA VAL A 210 -1.45 3.16 -15.72
C VAL A 210 -2.10 4.30 -16.47
N ALA A 211 -2.41 4.05 -17.73
CA ALA A 211 -3.08 5.01 -18.59
C ALA A 211 -4.58 4.67 -18.76
N PRO A 212 -5.46 5.68 -18.85
CA PRO A 212 -6.86 5.45 -19.23
C PRO A 212 -6.97 4.78 -20.60
N MET A 213 -7.80 3.77 -20.69
CA MET A 213 -8.11 3.07 -21.93
C MET A 213 -9.63 2.99 -22.13
N GLY A 214 -10.07 2.67 -23.32
CA GLY A 214 -11.48 2.41 -23.60
C GLY A 214 -11.96 1.19 -22.79
N HIS A 215 -13.26 1.19 -22.42
CA HIS A 215 -13.91 0.05 -21.80
C HIS A 215 -13.79 -1.20 -22.69
N ASP A 216 -14.09 -1.08 -23.99
CA ASP A 216 -13.91 -2.14 -24.99
C ASP A 216 -12.43 -2.23 -25.40
N ASN A 217 -11.68 -3.05 -24.69
CA ASN A 217 -10.29 -3.35 -24.95
C ASN A 217 -10.06 -4.88 -25.01
N ASP A 218 -8.84 -5.32 -25.34
CA ASP A 218 -8.55 -6.75 -25.53
C ASP A 218 -8.79 -7.60 -24.27
N TRP A 219 -8.57 -7.03 -23.09
CA TRP A 219 -8.86 -7.72 -21.83
C TRP A 219 -10.37 -7.89 -21.64
N ALA A 220 -11.14 -6.83 -21.88
CA ALA A 220 -12.60 -6.85 -21.81
C ALA A 220 -13.22 -7.88 -22.79
N ARG A 221 -12.71 -7.92 -24.02
CA ARG A 221 -13.16 -8.88 -25.04
C ARG A 221 -12.87 -10.32 -24.64
N ARG A 222 -11.65 -10.60 -24.14
CA ARG A 222 -11.26 -11.94 -23.66
C ARG A 222 -12.14 -12.44 -22.52
N HIS A 223 -12.59 -11.54 -21.65
CA HIS A 223 -13.47 -11.86 -20.52
C HIS A 223 -14.96 -11.67 -20.83
N LYS A 224 -15.35 -11.39 -22.10
CA LYS A 224 -16.74 -11.17 -22.54
C LYS A 224 -17.42 -10.01 -21.80
N LEU A 225 -16.68 -8.98 -21.47
CA LEU A 225 -17.13 -7.80 -20.71
C LEU A 225 -17.38 -6.57 -21.59
N ALA A 226 -16.91 -6.54 -22.83
CA ALA A 226 -16.92 -5.38 -23.70
C ALA A 226 -18.31 -4.78 -24.00
N LYS A 227 -19.40 -5.55 -23.79
CA LYS A 227 -20.79 -5.12 -23.98
C LYS A 227 -21.57 -5.12 -22.65
N ARG A 228 -20.90 -5.15 -21.51
CA ARG A 228 -21.54 -5.24 -20.20
C ARG A 228 -21.24 -4.00 -19.38
N PHE A 229 -22.13 -3.62 -18.49
CA PHE A 229 -21.83 -2.64 -17.45
C PHE A 229 -21.00 -3.33 -16.36
N VAL A 230 -19.75 -2.89 -16.16
CA VAL A 230 -18.80 -3.57 -15.32
C VAL A 230 -18.56 -2.81 -14.01
N VAL A 231 -18.96 -3.40 -12.90
CA VAL A 231 -18.57 -2.97 -11.55
C VAL A 231 -17.40 -3.82 -11.09
N MET A 232 -16.29 -3.20 -10.71
CA MET A 232 -15.07 -3.95 -10.42
C MET A 232 -14.49 -3.66 -9.03
N HIS A 233 -13.94 -4.72 -8.42
CA HIS A 233 -12.99 -4.61 -7.32
C HIS A 233 -11.67 -5.23 -7.76
N SER A 234 -10.56 -4.49 -7.66
CA SER A 234 -9.23 -5.01 -7.98
C SER A 234 -8.30 -4.85 -6.79
N GLY A 235 -7.79 -5.95 -6.22
CA GLY A 235 -6.85 -5.92 -5.11
C GLY A 235 -7.01 -7.06 -4.10
N ASN A 236 -6.49 -6.87 -2.87
CA ASN A 236 -6.54 -7.88 -1.83
C ASN A 236 -7.99 -8.28 -1.45
N ILE A 237 -8.25 -9.59 -1.39
CA ILE A 237 -9.52 -10.18 -0.89
C ILE A 237 -9.31 -10.58 0.58
N GLY A 238 -9.24 -9.58 1.44
CA GLY A 238 -8.96 -9.75 2.86
C GLY A 238 -10.14 -9.38 3.76
N HIS A 239 -9.91 -9.41 5.07
CA HIS A 239 -10.94 -9.11 6.07
C HIS A 239 -11.33 -7.62 6.10
N ALA A 240 -10.39 -6.73 5.78
CA ALA A 240 -10.63 -5.29 5.82
C ALA A 240 -11.52 -4.78 4.66
N GLN A 241 -11.60 -5.50 3.54
CA GLN A 241 -12.29 -5.03 2.34
C GLN A 241 -13.79 -5.23 2.34
N ASN A 242 -14.30 -6.11 3.20
CA ASN A 242 -15.74 -6.41 3.37
C ASN A 242 -16.48 -6.70 2.04
N LEU A 243 -15.89 -7.55 1.19
CA LEU A 243 -16.41 -7.87 -0.15
C LEU A 243 -17.67 -8.72 -0.13
N ASP A 244 -18.04 -9.29 0.99
CA ASP A 244 -19.31 -9.99 1.17
C ASP A 244 -20.50 -9.08 0.83
N ALA A 245 -20.41 -7.79 1.18
CA ALA A 245 -21.45 -6.81 0.85
C ALA A 245 -21.58 -6.62 -0.67
N LEU A 246 -20.46 -6.65 -1.42
CA LEU A 246 -20.49 -6.54 -2.89
C LEU A 246 -21.15 -7.77 -3.52
N VAL A 247 -20.81 -8.98 -3.07
CA VAL A 247 -21.45 -10.20 -3.57
C VAL A 247 -22.94 -10.21 -3.23
N ARG A 248 -23.33 -9.82 -2.01
CA ARG A 248 -24.75 -9.73 -1.61
C ARG A 248 -25.50 -8.64 -2.37
N ALA A 249 -24.88 -7.53 -2.72
CA ALA A 249 -25.51 -6.46 -3.49
C ALA A 249 -26.04 -6.95 -4.85
N THR A 250 -25.36 -7.91 -5.49
CA THR A 250 -25.82 -8.46 -6.78
C THR A 250 -27.16 -9.20 -6.69
N THR A 251 -27.56 -9.67 -5.51
CA THR A 251 -28.86 -10.34 -5.34
C THR A 251 -30.06 -9.39 -5.49
N PHE A 252 -29.82 -8.07 -5.33
CA PHE A 252 -30.81 -7.00 -5.55
C PHE A 252 -30.80 -6.44 -6.98
N LEU A 253 -29.91 -6.97 -7.84
CA LEU A 253 -29.69 -6.50 -9.22
C LEU A 253 -29.87 -7.63 -10.25
N ARG A 254 -30.66 -8.65 -9.91
CA ARG A 254 -30.86 -9.81 -10.81
C ARG A 254 -31.54 -9.42 -12.12
N ASP A 255 -32.37 -8.38 -12.08
CA ASP A 255 -33.11 -7.79 -13.19
C ASP A 255 -32.24 -6.95 -14.16
N VAL A 256 -31.00 -6.65 -13.82
CA VAL A 256 -30.06 -5.89 -14.69
C VAL A 256 -29.24 -6.87 -15.52
N ASP A 257 -29.68 -7.21 -16.72
CA ASP A 257 -29.14 -8.33 -17.50
C ASP A 257 -27.70 -8.15 -17.95
N ASP A 258 -27.28 -6.95 -18.30
CA ASP A 258 -25.94 -6.61 -18.79
C ASP A 258 -24.94 -6.29 -17.68
N LEU A 259 -25.35 -6.30 -16.40
CA LEU A 259 -24.44 -6.09 -15.27
C LEU A 259 -23.43 -7.24 -15.12
N ALA A 260 -22.16 -6.91 -14.97
CA ALA A 260 -21.09 -7.81 -14.50
C ALA A 260 -20.40 -7.24 -13.27
N VAL A 261 -20.18 -8.06 -12.26
CA VAL A 261 -19.37 -7.71 -11.08
C VAL A 261 -18.09 -8.54 -11.09
N VAL A 262 -16.94 -7.88 -11.28
CA VAL A 262 -15.65 -8.54 -11.43
C VAL A 262 -14.81 -8.27 -10.19
N ILE A 263 -14.35 -9.34 -9.51
CA ILE A 263 -13.49 -9.24 -8.35
C ILE A 263 -12.13 -9.84 -8.69
N ILE A 264 -11.14 -8.97 -8.91
CA ILE A 264 -9.77 -9.36 -9.27
C ILE A 264 -8.91 -9.38 -8.01
N GLY A 265 -8.26 -10.52 -7.71
CA GLY A 265 -7.30 -10.57 -6.63
C GLY A 265 -7.17 -11.91 -5.92
N SER A 266 -6.45 -11.87 -4.81
CA SER A 266 -6.25 -13.00 -3.90
C SER A 266 -6.23 -12.49 -2.46
N GLY A 267 -6.31 -13.40 -1.49
CA GLY A 267 -6.26 -13.05 -0.08
C GLY A 267 -6.96 -14.08 0.81
N ALA A 268 -6.90 -13.83 2.12
CA ALA A 268 -7.33 -14.78 3.13
C ALA A 268 -8.82 -15.15 3.06
N ARG A 269 -9.64 -14.29 2.45
CA ARG A 269 -11.10 -14.51 2.34
C ARG A 269 -11.57 -14.96 0.97
N ARG A 270 -10.65 -15.24 0.03
CA ARG A 270 -11.04 -15.62 -1.34
C ARG A 270 -11.92 -16.86 -1.38
N SER A 271 -11.57 -17.92 -0.66
CA SER A 271 -12.33 -19.18 -0.64
C SER A 271 -13.74 -18.99 -0.06
N GLU A 272 -13.85 -18.21 1.02
CA GLU A 272 -15.14 -17.87 1.65
C GLU A 272 -16.01 -17.04 0.69
N LEU A 273 -15.40 -16.09 -0.03
CA LEU A 273 -16.13 -15.25 -0.98
C LEU A 273 -16.67 -16.06 -2.17
N VAL A 274 -15.88 -17.02 -2.69
CA VAL A 274 -16.33 -17.96 -3.74
C VAL A 274 -17.47 -18.82 -3.24
N ALA A 275 -17.38 -19.33 -2.01
CA ALA A 275 -18.46 -20.12 -1.40
C ALA A 275 -19.76 -19.29 -1.22
N LEU A 276 -19.62 -18.03 -0.78
CA LEU A 276 -20.74 -17.10 -0.65
C LEU A 276 -21.41 -16.81 -2.00
N ALA A 277 -20.64 -16.55 -3.05
CA ALA A 277 -21.18 -16.30 -4.39
C ALA A 277 -21.97 -17.50 -4.91
N ARG A 278 -21.47 -18.72 -4.70
CA ARG A 278 -22.18 -19.97 -5.06
C ARG A 278 -23.46 -20.15 -4.25
N LEU A 279 -23.40 -19.95 -2.93
CA LEU A 279 -24.55 -20.07 -2.02
C LEU A 279 -25.69 -19.13 -2.43
N LEU A 280 -25.35 -17.89 -2.81
CA LEU A 280 -26.32 -16.87 -3.20
C LEU A 280 -26.76 -16.97 -4.66
N LYS A 281 -26.21 -17.91 -5.44
CA LYS A 281 -26.38 -18.01 -6.89
C LYS A 281 -26.14 -16.63 -7.56
N ALA A 282 -24.99 -16.01 -7.22
CA ALA A 282 -24.63 -14.69 -7.69
C ALA A 282 -23.98 -14.79 -9.09
N ASP A 283 -24.76 -15.12 -10.11
CA ASP A 283 -24.31 -15.45 -11.46
C ASP A 283 -23.63 -14.26 -12.18
N LYS A 284 -23.85 -13.04 -11.69
CA LYS A 284 -23.20 -11.82 -12.18
C LYS A 284 -21.79 -11.60 -11.65
N VAL A 285 -21.34 -12.43 -10.67
CA VAL A 285 -20.05 -12.28 -10.00
C VAL A 285 -18.99 -13.19 -10.61
N GLU A 286 -17.90 -12.60 -11.09
CA GLU A 286 -16.70 -13.32 -11.53
C GLU A 286 -15.53 -13.00 -10.60
N ILE A 287 -14.82 -14.03 -10.12
CA ILE A 287 -13.67 -13.88 -9.20
C ILE A 287 -12.40 -14.36 -9.90
N LEU A 288 -11.57 -13.41 -10.32
CA LEU A 288 -10.35 -13.63 -11.09
C LEU A 288 -9.09 -13.54 -10.19
N PRO A 289 -7.99 -14.19 -10.59
CA PRO A 289 -6.68 -13.98 -9.94
C PRO A 289 -6.14 -12.58 -10.21
N TYR A 290 -5.07 -12.18 -9.50
CA TYR A 290 -4.34 -10.96 -9.84
C TYR A 290 -3.92 -10.97 -11.30
N GLN A 291 -4.03 -9.81 -11.92
CA GLN A 291 -3.61 -9.60 -13.30
C GLN A 291 -2.15 -9.15 -13.35
N ASP A 292 -1.49 -9.47 -14.46
CA ASP A 292 -0.14 -8.99 -14.73
C ASP A 292 -0.10 -7.45 -14.78
N ARG A 293 0.98 -6.87 -14.29
CA ARG A 293 1.19 -5.42 -14.32
C ARG A 293 1.16 -4.84 -15.75
N ALA A 294 1.60 -5.62 -16.73
CA ALA A 294 1.60 -5.21 -18.16
C ALA A 294 0.20 -4.96 -18.73
N ILE A 295 -0.84 -5.62 -18.16
CA ILE A 295 -2.22 -5.47 -18.63
C ILE A 295 -3.10 -4.71 -17.62
N LEU A 296 -2.49 -4.09 -16.61
CA LEU A 296 -3.23 -3.43 -15.54
C LEU A 296 -4.07 -2.26 -16.06
N SER A 297 -3.55 -1.47 -16.99
CA SER A 297 -4.31 -0.40 -17.66
C SER A 297 -5.56 -0.93 -18.33
N GLN A 298 -5.48 -2.03 -19.08
CA GLN A 298 -6.64 -2.65 -19.73
C GLN A 298 -7.66 -3.14 -18.70
N SER A 299 -7.21 -3.93 -17.72
CA SER A 299 -8.12 -4.53 -16.73
C SER A 299 -8.83 -3.47 -15.88
N LEU A 300 -8.12 -2.44 -15.39
CA LEU A 300 -8.75 -1.36 -14.61
C LEU A 300 -9.68 -0.51 -15.47
N SER A 301 -9.30 -0.23 -16.72
CA SER A 301 -10.12 0.59 -17.63
C SER A 301 -11.35 -0.14 -18.17
N THR A 302 -11.47 -1.45 -18.01
CA THR A 302 -12.68 -2.20 -18.37
C THR A 302 -13.85 -1.90 -17.43
N ALA A 303 -13.61 -1.48 -16.21
CA ALA A 303 -14.69 -1.12 -15.28
C ALA A 303 -15.35 0.21 -15.70
N ASP A 304 -16.69 0.27 -15.61
CA ASP A 304 -17.43 1.53 -15.66
C ASP A 304 -17.31 2.26 -14.32
N ILE A 305 -17.31 1.49 -13.21
CA ILE A 305 -17.09 2.01 -11.87
C ILE A 305 -16.41 0.97 -10.98
N HIS A 306 -15.52 1.42 -10.10
CA HIS A 306 -14.86 0.54 -9.13
C HIS A 306 -15.46 0.63 -7.74
N VAL A 307 -15.48 -0.49 -7.01
CA VAL A 307 -15.84 -0.52 -5.59
C VAL A 307 -14.60 -0.62 -4.72
N VAL A 308 -14.43 0.36 -3.82
CA VAL A 308 -13.40 0.36 -2.79
C VAL A 308 -14.05 0.20 -1.43
N GLY A 309 -14.00 -1.01 -0.90
CA GLY A 309 -14.57 -1.34 0.42
C GLY A 309 -13.54 -1.24 1.54
N LEU A 310 -13.99 -0.75 2.70
CA LEU A 310 -13.28 -0.78 3.97
C LEU A 310 -14.29 -1.10 5.09
N ALA A 311 -14.01 -2.12 5.89
CA ALA A 311 -14.91 -2.52 6.97
C ALA A 311 -15.07 -1.41 8.01
N ARG A 312 -16.25 -1.34 8.62
CA ARG A 312 -16.62 -0.33 9.62
C ARG A 312 -15.61 -0.22 10.75
N GLY A 313 -15.29 1.00 11.13
CA GLY A 313 -14.38 1.33 12.23
C GLY A 313 -12.89 1.12 11.92
N LEU A 314 -12.51 0.92 10.65
CA LEU A 314 -11.11 0.80 10.22
C LEU A 314 -10.52 2.12 9.70
N ALA A 315 -11.29 3.19 9.62
CA ALA A 315 -10.81 4.51 9.22
C ALA A 315 -9.61 4.98 10.06
N GLY A 316 -8.54 5.37 9.39
CA GLY A 316 -7.29 5.80 9.99
C GLY A 316 -6.41 4.67 10.55
N TYR A 317 -6.81 3.40 10.46
CA TYR A 317 -5.96 2.25 10.83
C TYR A 317 -5.35 1.56 9.62
N VAL A 318 -5.98 1.69 8.47
CA VAL A 318 -5.53 1.21 7.16
C VAL A 318 -6.18 2.04 6.07
N VAL A 319 -5.48 2.24 4.95
CA VAL A 319 -6.00 2.96 3.79
C VAL A 319 -5.93 2.05 2.56
N PRO A 320 -7.04 1.86 1.84
CA PRO A 320 -7.05 1.09 0.60
C PRO A 320 -6.23 1.76 -0.51
N SER A 321 -4.96 1.39 -0.67
CA SER A 321 -4.04 1.97 -1.68
C SER A 321 -4.48 1.76 -3.13
N ARG A 322 -5.35 0.78 -3.39
CA ARG A 322 -5.88 0.51 -4.74
C ARG A 322 -6.60 1.70 -5.37
N VAL A 323 -7.14 2.61 -4.55
CA VAL A 323 -7.84 3.79 -5.05
C VAL A 323 -6.95 4.59 -6.02
N TYR A 324 -5.66 4.72 -5.74
CA TYR A 324 -4.74 5.50 -6.57
C TYR A 324 -4.55 4.92 -7.98
N GLY A 325 -4.50 3.57 -8.10
CA GLY A 325 -4.47 2.91 -9.40
C GLY A 325 -5.77 3.08 -10.21
N ILE A 326 -6.92 3.09 -9.52
CA ILE A 326 -8.22 3.35 -10.12
C ILE A 326 -8.30 4.78 -10.65
N LEU A 327 -7.86 5.76 -9.84
CA LEU A 327 -7.82 7.16 -10.27
C LEU A 327 -6.86 7.35 -11.46
N ALA A 328 -5.70 6.69 -11.45
CA ALA A 328 -4.77 6.70 -12.58
C ALA A 328 -5.37 6.15 -13.87
N ALA A 329 -6.23 5.11 -13.77
CA ALA A 329 -6.99 4.58 -14.90
C ALA A 329 -8.16 5.49 -15.34
N GLY A 330 -8.37 6.64 -14.69
CA GLY A 330 -9.45 7.57 -15.01
C GLY A 330 -10.84 6.98 -14.74
N ARG A 331 -10.99 6.15 -13.71
CA ARG A 331 -12.28 5.49 -13.42
C ARG A 331 -12.89 5.98 -12.11
N PRO A 332 -14.23 6.12 -12.08
CA PRO A 332 -14.95 6.53 -10.88
C PRO A 332 -15.00 5.45 -9.81
N VAL A 333 -15.36 5.84 -8.58
CA VAL A 333 -15.32 4.98 -7.40
C VAL A 333 -16.64 5.01 -6.63
N ILE A 334 -17.16 3.85 -6.25
CA ILE A 334 -18.07 3.70 -5.12
C ILE A 334 -17.23 3.39 -3.88
N ALA A 335 -17.11 4.33 -2.96
CA ALA A 335 -16.38 4.17 -1.71
C ALA A 335 -17.33 3.62 -0.63
N ALA A 336 -17.27 2.30 -0.39
CA ALA A 336 -18.03 1.63 0.66
C ALA A 336 -17.25 1.64 1.97
N THR A 337 -17.16 2.81 2.61
CA THR A 337 -16.30 3.06 3.77
C THR A 337 -16.94 4.04 4.75
N ASP A 338 -16.40 4.10 5.99
CA ASP A 338 -16.81 5.16 6.92
C ASP A 338 -16.46 6.55 6.36
N PRO A 339 -17.29 7.59 6.58
CA PRO A 339 -17.09 8.94 6.03
C PRO A 339 -15.76 9.59 6.42
N GLU A 340 -15.23 9.27 7.60
CA GLU A 340 -13.95 9.77 8.07
C GLU A 340 -12.73 9.05 7.48
N SER A 341 -12.93 8.02 6.66
CA SER A 341 -11.83 7.32 5.99
C SER A 341 -11.16 8.21 4.94
N GLU A 342 -9.86 8.04 4.74
CA GLU A 342 -9.11 8.76 3.72
C GLU A 342 -9.68 8.56 2.32
N THR A 343 -10.17 7.34 2.02
CA THR A 343 -10.81 7.05 0.72
C THR A 343 -12.10 7.84 0.54
N ALA A 344 -12.95 7.92 1.58
CA ALA A 344 -14.18 8.69 1.50
C ALA A 344 -13.89 10.18 1.33
N GLN A 345 -12.96 10.72 2.13
CA GLN A 345 -12.56 12.12 2.05
C GLN A 345 -11.95 12.47 0.68
N LEU A 346 -11.11 11.59 0.13
CA LEU A 346 -10.53 11.75 -1.20
C LEU A 346 -11.59 11.76 -2.29
N VAL A 347 -12.51 10.79 -2.28
CA VAL A 347 -13.60 10.69 -3.27
C VAL A 347 -14.51 11.92 -3.21
N ALA A 348 -14.84 12.39 -2.01
CA ALA A 348 -15.64 13.61 -1.81
C ALA A 348 -14.89 14.88 -2.27
N LYS A 349 -13.61 15.04 -1.91
CA LYS A 349 -12.77 16.20 -2.31
C LYS A 349 -12.65 16.29 -3.83
N VAL A 350 -12.39 15.18 -4.48
CA VAL A 350 -12.13 15.12 -5.94
C VAL A 350 -13.43 15.13 -6.74
N GLY A 351 -14.55 14.70 -6.15
CA GLY A 351 -15.81 14.49 -6.88
C GLY A 351 -15.71 13.38 -7.91
N CYS A 352 -14.92 12.33 -7.62
CA CYS A 352 -14.64 11.22 -8.53
C CYS A 352 -15.44 9.96 -8.23
N GLY A 353 -16.55 10.09 -7.49
CA GLY A 353 -17.37 8.93 -7.14
C GLY A 353 -18.42 9.23 -6.08
N VAL A 354 -18.98 8.18 -5.53
CA VAL A 354 -20.05 8.24 -4.55
C VAL A 354 -19.70 7.47 -3.27
N LEU A 355 -20.30 7.87 -2.15
CA LEU A 355 -20.08 7.26 -0.83
C LEU A 355 -21.27 6.40 -0.46
N VAL A 356 -21.01 5.19 0.04
CA VAL A 356 -22.03 4.32 0.61
C VAL A 356 -21.57 3.80 1.99
N PRO A 357 -22.51 3.54 2.92
CA PRO A 357 -22.16 2.99 4.22
C PRO A 357 -21.46 1.63 4.09
N PRO A 358 -20.38 1.39 4.87
CA PRO A 358 -19.64 0.14 4.80
C PRO A 358 -20.49 -1.04 5.25
N GLY A 359 -20.42 -2.15 4.52
CA GLY A 359 -21.14 -3.39 4.86
C GLY A 359 -22.64 -3.35 4.61
N ASN A 360 -23.15 -2.37 3.86
CA ASN A 360 -24.56 -2.28 3.50
C ASN A 360 -24.77 -2.72 2.03
N PRO A 361 -25.20 -3.97 1.77
CA PRO A 361 -25.40 -4.46 0.40
C PRO A 361 -26.55 -3.77 -0.34
N PHE A 362 -27.58 -3.30 0.39
CA PHE A 362 -28.69 -2.58 -0.21
C PHE A 362 -28.26 -1.19 -0.71
N ALA A 363 -27.57 -0.40 0.12
CA ALA A 363 -27.04 0.89 -0.32
C ALA A 363 -26.02 0.74 -1.46
N LEU A 364 -25.20 -0.32 -1.42
CA LEU A 364 -24.26 -0.61 -2.49
C LEU A 364 -24.96 -0.98 -3.80
N SER A 365 -26.02 -1.82 -3.75
CA SER A 365 -26.81 -2.15 -4.95
C SER A 365 -27.53 -0.93 -5.52
N ALA A 366 -28.07 -0.05 -4.66
CA ALA A 366 -28.68 1.19 -5.11
C ALA A 366 -27.68 2.09 -5.86
N ALA A 367 -26.48 2.26 -5.34
CA ALA A 367 -25.42 3.05 -6.00
C ALA A 367 -24.95 2.40 -7.33
N MET A 368 -24.87 1.06 -7.37
CA MET A 368 -24.54 0.34 -8.60
C MET A 368 -25.62 0.50 -9.67
N ARG A 369 -26.90 0.45 -9.28
CA ARG A 369 -28.04 0.69 -10.17
C ARG A 369 -28.05 2.12 -10.69
N ALA A 370 -27.92 3.11 -9.83
CA ALA A 370 -27.87 4.52 -10.22
C ALA A 370 -26.72 4.81 -11.20
N ALA A 371 -25.58 4.14 -11.01
CA ALA A 371 -24.45 4.23 -11.95
C ALA A 371 -24.81 3.59 -13.31
N HIS A 372 -25.45 2.43 -13.32
CA HIS A 372 -25.89 1.73 -14.52
C HIS A 372 -26.95 2.53 -15.29
N ASP A 373 -27.94 3.08 -14.58
CA ASP A 373 -29.08 3.80 -15.17
C ASP A 373 -28.70 5.25 -15.60
N GLY A 374 -27.41 5.64 -15.45
CA GLY A 374 -26.90 6.93 -15.90
C GLY A 374 -27.25 8.12 -15.01
N GLU A 375 -27.62 7.89 -13.75
CA GLU A 375 -27.88 8.95 -12.78
C GLU A 375 -26.59 9.69 -12.37
N TYR A 376 -25.41 9.11 -12.60
CA TYR A 376 -24.11 9.70 -12.34
C TYR A 376 -23.37 9.98 -13.67
N ASP A 377 -22.75 11.14 -13.79
CA ASP A 377 -21.80 11.42 -14.88
C ASP A 377 -20.47 10.70 -14.63
N LEU A 378 -20.42 9.40 -14.95
CA LEU A 378 -19.24 8.56 -14.75
C LEU A 378 -18.05 9.06 -15.58
N ALA A 379 -18.31 9.68 -16.74
CA ALA A 379 -17.26 10.23 -17.59
C ALA A 379 -16.57 11.43 -16.93
N GLU A 380 -17.35 12.37 -16.36
CA GLU A 380 -16.80 13.51 -15.63
C GLU A 380 -16.10 13.09 -14.35
N MET A 381 -16.69 12.16 -13.56
CA MET A 381 -16.05 11.59 -12.40
C MET A 381 -14.70 10.95 -12.76
N GLY A 382 -14.62 10.23 -13.88
CA GLY A 382 -13.39 9.62 -14.38
C GLY A 382 -12.35 10.66 -14.80
N ARG A 383 -12.75 11.75 -15.46
CA ARG A 383 -11.85 12.86 -15.81
C ARG A 383 -11.23 13.51 -14.56
N ARG A 384 -12.06 13.78 -13.53
CA ARG A 384 -11.59 14.33 -12.24
C ARG A 384 -10.64 13.37 -11.54
N ALA A 385 -10.95 12.06 -11.55
CA ALA A 385 -10.09 11.03 -11.00
C ALA A 385 -8.70 11.07 -11.65
N ARG A 386 -8.63 11.11 -12.98
CA ARG A 386 -7.38 11.17 -13.74
C ARG A 386 -6.60 12.45 -13.49
N ALA A 387 -7.26 13.60 -13.54
CA ALA A 387 -6.62 14.89 -13.26
C ALA A 387 -5.97 14.92 -11.88
N PHE A 388 -6.66 14.40 -10.84
CA PHE A 388 -6.10 14.28 -9.50
C PHE A 388 -4.91 13.32 -9.46
N ALA A 389 -5.00 12.17 -10.16
CA ALA A 389 -3.89 11.21 -10.21
C ALA A 389 -2.61 11.83 -10.78
N GLU A 390 -2.72 12.66 -11.81
CA GLU A 390 -1.58 13.31 -12.46
C GLU A 390 -1.02 14.49 -11.63
N SER A 391 -1.88 15.26 -10.98
CA SER A 391 -1.47 16.52 -10.33
C SER A 391 -1.16 16.41 -8.84
N GLU A 392 -1.77 15.46 -8.09
CA GLU A 392 -1.66 15.40 -6.63
C GLU A 392 -1.19 14.05 -6.09
N SER A 393 -1.42 12.94 -6.81
CA SER A 393 -1.13 11.59 -6.30
C SER A 393 -0.20 10.76 -7.18
N ASP A 394 0.57 11.40 -8.05
CA ASP A 394 1.60 10.72 -8.83
C ASP A 394 2.81 10.33 -7.98
N ARG A 395 3.47 9.25 -8.40
CA ARG A 395 4.69 8.75 -7.76
C ARG A 395 5.78 9.81 -7.60
N THR A 396 5.97 10.66 -8.61
CA THR A 396 7.02 11.68 -8.59
C THR A 396 6.80 12.70 -7.49
N ILE A 397 5.56 13.09 -7.25
CA ILE A 397 5.16 14.01 -6.17
C ILE A 397 5.39 13.37 -4.80
N ALA A 398 4.97 12.11 -4.63
CA ALA A 398 5.19 11.40 -3.37
C ALA A 398 6.69 11.22 -3.08
N VAL A 399 7.48 10.81 -4.07
CA VAL A 399 8.94 10.66 -3.94
C VAL A 399 9.59 11.98 -3.56
N GLN A 400 9.16 13.11 -4.14
CA GLN A 400 9.70 14.42 -3.76
C GLN A 400 9.42 14.76 -2.31
N ARG A 401 8.18 14.53 -1.82
CA ARG A 401 7.84 14.71 -0.40
C ARG A 401 8.69 13.83 0.53
N TYR A 402 9.00 12.59 0.13
CA TYR A 402 9.93 11.75 0.89
C TYR A 402 11.35 12.29 0.89
N ARG A 403 11.86 12.83 -0.25
CA ARG A 403 13.16 13.49 -0.30
C ARG A 403 13.24 14.68 0.64
N ASP A 404 12.18 15.47 0.71
CA ASP A 404 12.12 16.63 1.61
C ASP A 404 12.22 16.18 3.08
N VAL A 405 11.51 15.11 3.47
CA VAL A 405 11.59 14.54 4.83
C VAL A 405 12.98 13.97 5.12
N LEU A 406 13.62 13.31 4.15
CA LEU A 406 14.98 12.77 4.31
C LEU A 406 15.99 13.91 4.50
N HIS A 407 15.90 14.97 3.70
CA HIS A 407 16.75 16.14 3.80
C HIS A 407 16.61 16.87 5.16
N GLU A 408 15.36 16.98 5.70
CA GLU A 408 15.13 17.49 7.06
C GLU A 408 15.92 16.69 8.10
N LEU A 409 15.93 15.35 7.97
CA LEU A 409 16.60 14.46 8.92
C LEU A 409 18.13 14.48 8.81
N GLU A 410 18.64 14.56 7.60
CA GLU A 410 20.10 14.66 7.34
C GLU A 410 20.67 15.96 7.88
N GLY A 411 19.97 17.08 7.66
CA GLY A 411 20.36 18.39 8.20
C GLY A 411 20.32 18.46 9.74
N ALA A 412 19.45 17.69 10.38
CA ALA A 412 19.41 17.60 11.84
C ALA A 412 20.53 16.72 12.40
N GLY A 413 20.89 15.62 11.72
CA GLY A 413 21.96 14.71 12.13
C GLY A 413 23.36 15.31 12.03
N ALA A 414 23.57 16.28 11.15
CA ALA A 414 24.84 17.00 11.01
C ALA A 414 25.13 18.00 12.15
N ARG A 415 24.15 18.24 13.02
CA ARG A 415 24.25 19.19 14.18
C ARG A 415 24.51 18.52 15.53
N HIS A 416 24.64 17.21 15.55
CA HIS A 416 24.98 16.38 16.71
C HIS A 416 26.22 15.52 16.45
#